data_a56e14b2fdef32383a997dbc41ea37a0
#
_entry.id   a56e14b2fdef32383a997dbc41ea37a0
#
_cell.length_a   1.000
_cell.length_b   1.000
_cell.length_c   1.000
_cell.angle_alpha   90.00
_cell.angle_beta   90.00
_cell.angle_gamma   90.00
#
_symmetry.space_group_name_H-M   'P 1'
#
loop_
_entity.id
_entity.type
_entity.pdbx_description
1 polymer ?
#
loop_
_entity_poly.entity_id
_entity_poly.type
_entity_poly.pdbx_seq_one_letter_code
_entity_poly.pdbx_strand_id
1 'polypeptide(L)'
;MNKRFFTLLSLLFAVLFVSAQNSDVEKMLKDIKAVTGFEKIEKADTTRQYYLMKVTQLLDPQNPAAGTFEQRVMLGHRGYDRPMVVVTEGYGADYAFKSPRYMEELTKIMDANILFVEYRYFSGSTPEPCNWDYLTVANSMEDYHNIITSFKPFYNAKWASTGISKGGSTSIFYRAYYPEDLDVSVPYVGPLSGAVEDGRHESFLERVGTKAERD
;
A
#
# COMPACT_ATOMS: atom_id res chain seq x y z
N MET A 1 18.19 -39.23 27.57
CA MET A 1 17.58 -38.75 26.34
C MET A 1 18.27 -37.40 25.97
N ASN A 2 18.93 -37.33 24.85
CA ASN A 2 20.00 -36.37 24.56
C ASN A 2 19.44 -34.95 24.26
N LYS A 3 19.79 -33.92 25.04
CA LYS A 3 19.38 -32.51 24.82
C LYS A 3 19.65 -32.04 23.38
N ARG A 4 20.70 -32.53 22.72
CA ARG A 4 21.03 -32.25 21.32
C ARG A 4 19.99 -32.77 20.31
N PHE A 5 19.34 -33.89 20.63
CA PHE A 5 18.31 -34.46 19.77
C PHE A 5 17.02 -33.65 19.80
N PHE A 6 16.65 -33.09 20.95
CA PHE A 6 15.50 -32.18 21.09
C PHE A 6 15.74 -30.84 20.41
N THR A 7 16.97 -30.31 20.47
CA THR A 7 17.32 -29.04 19.77
C THR A 7 17.31 -29.20 18.24
N LEU A 8 17.81 -30.33 17.73
CA LEU A 8 17.75 -30.63 16.29
C LEU A 8 16.31 -30.83 15.81
N LEU A 9 15.48 -31.51 16.58
CA LEU A 9 14.07 -31.72 16.22
C LEU A 9 13.26 -30.44 16.26
N SER A 10 13.51 -29.55 17.24
CA SER A 10 12.86 -28.21 17.29
C SER A 10 13.30 -27.29 16.17
N LEU A 11 14.58 -27.32 15.77
CA LEU A 11 15.07 -26.59 14.59
C LEU A 11 14.44 -27.13 13.29
N LEU A 12 14.33 -28.45 13.15
CA LEU A 12 13.70 -29.06 11.96
C LEU A 12 12.22 -28.70 11.86
N PHE A 13 11.49 -28.73 12.98
CA PHE A 13 10.09 -28.28 13.04
C PHE A 13 9.94 -26.79 12.72
N ALA A 14 10.82 -25.93 13.24
CA ALA A 14 10.80 -24.50 12.94
C ALA A 14 11.05 -24.22 11.45
N VAL A 15 12.01 -24.90 10.82
CA VAL A 15 12.32 -24.77 9.39
C VAL A 15 11.14 -25.26 8.53
N LEU A 16 10.50 -26.37 8.91
CA LEU A 16 9.32 -26.90 8.20
C LEU A 16 8.11 -25.95 8.32
N PHE A 17 7.90 -25.32 9.50
CA PHE A 17 6.82 -24.35 9.71
C PHE A 17 7.02 -23.09 8.88
N VAL A 18 8.23 -22.53 8.85
CA VAL A 18 8.56 -21.35 8.04
C VAL A 18 8.42 -21.65 6.54
N SER A 19 8.86 -22.85 6.10
CA SER A 19 8.73 -23.27 4.71
C SER A 19 7.25 -23.46 4.30
N ALA A 20 6.40 -24.01 5.18
CA ALA A 20 4.98 -24.20 4.93
C ALA A 20 4.23 -22.86 4.85
N GLN A 21 4.54 -21.89 5.71
CA GLN A 21 3.94 -20.55 5.66
C GLN A 21 4.35 -19.77 4.42
N ASN A 22 5.61 -19.88 3.98
CA ASN A 22 6.05 -19.24 2.72
C ASN A 22 5.28 -19.78 1.51
N SER A 23 5.09 -21.10 1.44
CA SER A 23 4.35 -21.74 0.33
C SER A 23 2.87 -21.32 0.30
N ASP A 24 2.27 -21.00 1.43
CA ASP A 24 0.87 -20.62 1.54
C ASP A 24 0.62 -19.18 1.03
N VAL A 25 1.46 -18.20 1.44
CA VAL A 25 1.37 -16.82 0.94
C VAL A 25 1.66 -16.75 -0.56
N GLU A 26 2.68 -17.45 -1.04
CA GLU A 26 3.01 -17.47 -2.47
C GLU A 26 1.92 -18.16 -3.30
N LYS A 27 1.25 -19.17 -2.75
CA LYS A 27 0.08 -19.77 -3.37
C LYS A 27 -1.07 -18.76 -3.48
N MET A 28 -1.39 -18.08 -2.39
CA MET A 28 -2.40 -17.01 -2.38
C MET A 28 -2.09 -15.96 -3.46
N LEU A 29 -0.84 -15.48 -3.54
CA LEU A 29 -0.45 -14.49 -4.54
C LEU A 29 -0.62 -14.99 -5.98
N LYS A 30 -0.39 -16.28 -6.25
CA LYS A 30 -0.63 -16.92 -7.56
C LYS A 30 -2.12 -17.06 -7.87
N ASP A 31 -2.96 -17.21 -6.85
CA ASP A 31 -4.42 -17.35 -7.01
C ASP A 31 -5.11 -16.01 -7.27
N ILE A 32 -4.48 -14.88 -6.94
CA ILE A 32 -4.98 -13.51 -7.22
C ILE A 32 -4.72 -13.16 -8.68
N LYS A 33 -5.75 -13.15 -9.51
CA LYS A 33 -5.65 -12.92 -10.97
C LYS A 33 -5.00 -11.59 -11.35
N ALA A 34 -5.17 -10.55 -10.53
CA ALA A 34 -4.58 -9.24 -10.78
C ALA A 34 -3.05 -9.23 -10.56
N VAL A 35 -2.50 -10.17 -9.77
CA VAL A 35 -1.06 -10.28 -9.51
C VAL A 35 -0.40 -11.04 -10.65
N THR A 36 0.41 -10.33 -11.46
CA THR A 36 1.09 -10.89 -12.63
C THR A 36 2.52 -11.34 -12.33
N GLY A 37 3.09 -10.88 -11.21
CA GLY A 37 4.41 -11.28 -10.76
C GLY A 37 4.67 -10.80 -9.34
N PHE A 38 5.55 -11.51 -8.64
CA PHE A 38 6.01 -11.11 -7.32
C PHE A 38 7.41 -11.64 -7.04
N GLU A 39 8.10 -10.96 -6.17
CA GLU A 39 9.38 -11.39 -5.60
C GLU A 39 9.37 -11.20 -4.08
N LYS A 40 9.98 -12.13 -3.36
CA LYS A 40 10.19 -11.99 -1.93
C LYS A 40 11.31 -11.00 -1.67
N ILE A 41 11.09 -10.05 -0.78
CA ILE A 41 12.09 -9.04 -0.41
C ILE A 41 12.43 -9.14 1.08
N GLU A 42 13.67 -8.81 1.43
CA GLU A 42 14.15 -8.85 2.81
C GLU A 42 13.95 -7.49 3.49
N LYS A 43 13.39 -7.52 4.70
CA LYS A 43 13.23 -6.36 5.58
C LYS A 43 13.84 -6.64 6.96
N ALA A 44 14.19 -5.58 7.68
CA ALA A 44 14.67 -5.70 9.06
C ALA A 44 13.58 -6.20 10.03
N ASP A 45 12.32 -5.95 9.69
CA ASP A 45 11.19 -6.55 10.38
C ASP A 45 11.03 -8.03 9.99
N THR A 46 11.39 -8.92 10.89
CA THR A 46 11.28 -10.37 10.72
C THR A 46 9.92 -10.93 11.16
N THR A 47 9.01 -10.08 11.62
CA THR A 47 7.66 -10.51 12.05
C THR A 47 6.68 -10.67 10.90
N ARG A 48 7.05 -10.18 9.72
CA ARG A 48 6.27 -10.25 8.47
C ARG A 48 7.09 -10.86 7.35
N GLN A 49 6.38 -11.43 6.38
CA GLN A 49 6.95 -11.84 5.10
C GLN A 49 6.64 -10.75 4.08
N TYR A 50 7.67 -10.26 3.40
CA TYR A 50 7.51 -9.16 2.46
C TYR A 50 7.65 -9.61 1.01
N TYR A 51 6.72 -9.14 0.17
CA TYR A 51 6.69 -9.40 -1.26
C TYR A 51 6.47 -8.10 -2.03
N LEU A 52 7.30 -7.85 -3.03
CA LEU A 52 7.05 -6.80 -4.02
C LEU A 52 6.34 -7.42 -5.21
N MET A 53 5.19 -6.89 -5.55
CA MET A 53 4.28 -7.44 -6.54
C MET A 53 4.07 -6.47 -7.69
N LYS A 54 3.71 -7.02 -8.85
CA LYS A 54 3.13 -6.33 -9.98
C LYS A 54 1.65 -6.68 -10.06
N VAL A 55 0.81 -5.66 -10.08
CA VAL A 55 -0.64 -5.80 -10.16
C VAL A 55 -1.13 -5.14 -11.44
N THR A 56 -1.84 -5.90 -12.26
CA THR A 56 -2.43 -5.36 -13.49
C THR A 56 -3.56 -4.40 -13.18
N GLN A 57 -3.49 -3.21 -13.78
CA GLN A 57 -4.50 -2.16 -13.69
C GLN A 57 -4.97 -1.75 -15.08
N LEU A 58 -6.20 -1.29 -15.19
CA LEU A 58 -6.72 -0.66 -16.42
C LEU A 58 -6.16 0.77 -16.54
N LEU A 59 -5.74 1.15 -17.73
CA LEU A 59 -5.40 2.55 -18.01
C LEU A 59 -6.61 3.43 -17.78
N ASP A 60 -7.75 3.03 -18.34
CA ASP A 60 -9.05 3.68 -18.16
C ASP A 60 -10.10 2.63 -17.77
N PRO A 61 -10.54 2.61 -16.49
CA PRO A 61 -11.58 1.68 -16.04
C PRO A 61 -12.92 1.84 -16.77
N GLN A 62 -13.21 3.03 -17.33
CA GLN A 62 -14.42 3.27 -18.12
C GLN A 62 -14.30 2.79 -19.57
N ASN A 63 -13.07 2.57 -20.04
CA ASN A 63 -12.78 2.05 -21.37
C ASN A 63 -11.67 0.98 -21.31
N PRO A 64 -11.99 -0.27 -20.96
CA PRO A 64 -10.99 -1.34 -20.86
C PRO A 64 -10.18 -1.58 -22.14
N ALA A 65 -10.70 -1.17 -23.31
CA ALA A 65 -9.99 -1.25 -24.58
C ALA A 65 -8.78 -0.30 -24.67
N ALA A 66 -8.67 0.70 -23.77
CA ALA A 66 -7.51 1.57 -23.68
C ALA A 66 -6.23 0.82 -23.30
N GLY A 67 -6.35 -0.37 -22.70
CA GLY A 67 -5.23 -1.22 -22.32
C GLY A 67 -4.99 -1.24 -20.81
N THR A 68 -3.86 -1.84 -20.42
CA THR A 68 -3.47 -2.06 -19.03
C THR A 68 -2.03 -1.60 -18.77
N PHE A 69 -1.69 -1.48 -17.49
CA PHE A 69 -0.31 -1.29 -17.02
C PHE A 69 -0.08 -2.12 -15.75
N GLU A 70 1.18 -2.24 -15.34
CA GLU A 70 1.53 -2.90 -14.10
C GLU A 70 1.83 -1.89 -13.01
N GLN A 71 1.13 -2.00 -11.88
CA GLN A 71 1.34 -1.19 -10.70
C GLN A 71 2.14 -1.97 -9.66
N ARG A 72 3.13 -1.33 -9.03
CA ARG A 72 3.91 -1.95 -7.97
C ARG A 72 3.20 -1.84 -6.62
N VAL A 73 3.14 -2.97 -5.91
CA VAL A 73 2.53 -3.08 -4.59
C VAL A 73 3.42 -3.92 -3.69
N MET A 74 3.65 -3.49 -2.46
CA MET A 74 4.34 -4.31 -1.46
C MET A 74 3.32 -4.89 -0.49
N LEU A 75 3.33 -6.22 -0.34
CA LEU A 75 2.66 -6.91 0.75
C LEU A 75 3.67 -7.18 1.86
N GLY A 76 3.32 -6.83 3.11
CA GLY A 76 3.94 -7.36 4.30
C GLY A 76 2.94 -8.23 5.04
N HIS A 77 3.04 -9.54 4.87
CA HIS A 77 2.14 -10.52 5.48
C HIS A 77 2.53 -10.80 6.93
N ARG A 78 1.63 -10.50 7.87
CA ARG A 78 1.75 -10.80 9.30
C ARG A 78 0.96 -12.04 9.72
N GLY A 79 -0.18 -12.25 9.06
CA GLY A 79 -1.11 -13.35 9.27
C GLY A 79 -2.48 -13.05 8.69
N TYR A 80 -3.20 -14.09 8.29
CA TYR A 80 -4.53 -13.95 7.66
C TYR A 80 -5.60 -13.44 8.64
N ASP A 81 -5.41 -13.65 9.94
CA ASP A 81 -6.27 -13.19 11.03
C ASP A 81 -5.94 -11.78 11.55
N ARG A 82 -4.93 -11.15 10.98
CA ARG A 82 -4.48 -9.82 11.39
C ARG A 82 -5.11 -8.72 10.55
N PRO A 83 -5.31 -7.51 11.12
CA PRO A 83 -5.78 -6.36 10.36
C PRO A 83 -4.93 -6.09 9.12
N MET A 84 -5.49 -5.38 8.15
CA MET A 84 -4.77 -4.89 6.98
C MET A 84 -4.68 -3.37 7.02
N VAL A 85 -3.48 -2.83 6.83
CA VAL A 85 -3.26 -1.40 6.61
C VAL A 85 -2.87 -1.20 5.15
N VAL A 86 -3.70 -0.46 4.42
CA VAL A 86 -3.43 -0.01 3.06
C VAL A 86 -2.73 1.34 3.13
N VAL A 87 -1.48 1.39 2.73
CA VAL A 87 -0.75 2.66 2.59
C VAL A 87 -1.03 3.24 1.23
N THR A 88 -1.80 4.33 1.23
CA THR A 88 -2.17 5.07 0.03
C THR A 88 -1.08 6.09 -0.26
N GLU A 89 -0.09 5.72 -1.07
CA GLU A 89 0.97 6.64 -1.48
C GLU A 89 0.42 7.69 -2.46
N GLY A 90 1.07 8.83 -2.51
CA GLY A 90 0.72 9.87 -3.46
C GLY A 90 1.69 9.97 -4.64
N TYR A 91 2.82 9.28 -4.55
CA TYR A 91 3.96 9.40 -5.45
C TYR A 91 4.63 8.02 -5.65
N GLY A 92 5.94 8.04 -5.98
CA GLY A 92 6.75 6.81 -6.06
C GLY A 92 7.08 6.23 -4.68
N ALA A 93 7.12 4.91 -4.60
CA ALA A 93 7.27 4.15 -3.36
C ALA A 93 8.67 3.53 -3.16
N ASP A 94 9.65 3.88 -3.98
CA ASP A 94 11.00 3.30 -3.93
C ASP A 94 11.65 3.43 -2.54
N TYR A 95 11.39 4.51 -1.83
CA TYR A 95 11.89 4.73 -0.47
C TYR A 95 11.38 3.68 0.51
N ALA A 96 10.14 3.21 0.33
CA ALA A 96 9.56 2.16 1.15
C ALA A 96 9.97 0.77 0.65
N PHE A 97 9.95 0.53 -0.66
CA PHE A 97 10.24 -0.77 -1.26
C PHE A 97 11.70 -1.18 -1.08
N LYS A 98 12.64 -0.25 -1.33
CA LYS A 98 14.08 -0.51 -1.29
C LYS A 98 14.70 -0.39 0.11
N SER A 99 14.09 0.36 1.03
CA SER A 99 14.62 0.48 2.39
C SER A 99 14.38 -0.79 3.21
N PRO A 100 15.41 -1.44 3.72
CA PRO A 100 15.23 -2.62 4.59
C PRO A 100 14.63 -2.25 5.95
N ARG A 101 14.69 -0.98 6.36
CA ARG A 101 14.22 -0.50 7.68
C ARG A 101 12.86 0.19 7.61
N TYR A 102 12.28 0.36 6.42
CA TYR A 102 10.98 1.01 6.32
C TYR A 102 9.91 0.19 7.03
N MET A 103 9.15 0.84 7.89
CA MET A 103 7.98 0.32 8.58
C MET A 103 6.97 1.46 8.73
N GLU A 104 5.77 1.25 8.25
CA GLU A 104 4.68 2.18 8.43
C GLU A 104 4.17 2.13 9.89
N GLU A 105 3.94 3.30 10.52
CA GLU A 105 3.67 3.44 11.94
C GLU A 105 2.36 2.75 12.36
N LEU A 106 1.27 3.00 11.62
CA LEU A 106 -0.04 2.42 11.94
C LEU A 106 -0.01 0.89 11.84
N THR A 107 0.70 0.36 10.85
CA THR A 107 0.92 -1.08 10.68
C THR A 107 1.60 -1.70 11.89
N LYS A 108 2.59 -0.99 12.45
CA LYS A 108 3.31 -1.42 13.65
C LYS A 108 2.41 -1.37 14.89
N ILE A 109 1.67 -0.27 15.09
CA ILE A 109 0.77 -0.08 16.22
C ILE A 109 -0.32 -1.15 16.25
N MET A 110 -0.89 -1.49 15.11
CA MET A 110 -1.98 -2.46 14.98
C MET A 110 -1.51 -3.92 14.89
N ASP A 111 -0.21 -4.19 14.86
CA ASP A 111 0.38 -5.51 14.53
C ASP A 111 -0.25 -6.10 13.26
N ALA A 112 -0.41 -5.28 12.23
CA ALA A 112 -1.20 -5.53 11.05
C ALA A 112 -0.38 -6.06 9.87
N ASN A 113 -1.05 -6.59 8.85
CA ASN A 113 -0.51 -6.71 7.50
C ASN A 113 -0.39 -5.31 6.87
N ILE A 114 0.42 -5.19 5.82
CA ILE A 114 0.55 -3.96 5.04
C ILE A 114 0.38 -4.25 3.55
N LEU A 115 -0.44 -3.44 2.88
CA LEU A 115 -0.45 -3.27 1.43
C LEU A 115 0.01 -1.85 1.12
N PHE A 116 1.25 -1.70 0.68
CA PHE A 116 1.80 -0.41 0.28
C PHE A 116 1.69 -0.27 -1.22
N VAL A 117 0.90 0.70 -1.68
CA VAL A 117 0.57 0.87 -3.10
C VAL A 117 1.29 2.09 -3.65
N GLU A 118 2.16 1.90 -4.63
CA GLU A 118 2.74 3.00 -5.40
C GLU A 118 1.66 3.65 -6.26
N TYR A 119 1.64 5.00 -6.32
CA TYR A 119 0.64 5.70 -7.11
C TYR A 119 0.87 5.49 -8.61
N ARG A 120 -0.22 5.38 -9.40
CA ARG A 120 -0.10 5.27 -10.87
C ARG A 120 0.72 6.41 -11.45
N TYR A 121 1.49 6.16 -12.51
CA TYR A 121 2.36 7.10 -13.21
C TYR A 121 3.60 7.56 -12.43
N PHE A 122 3.95 6.85 -11.35
CA PHE A 122 5.20 7.09 -10.62
C PHE A 122 6.12 5.88 -10.70
N SER A 123 7.42 6.16 -10.87
CA SER A 123 8.50 5.15 -10.88
C SER A 123 8.16 3.92 -11.74
N GLY A 124 8.14 2.73 -11.16
CA GLY A 124 7.86 1.48 -11.88
C GLY A 124 6.37 1.22 -12.14
N SER A 125 5.48 2.12 -11.72
CA SER A 125 4.03 2.09 -12.00
C SER A 125 3.63 3.07 -13.11
N THR A 126 4.59 3.47 -13.96
CA THR A 126 4.34 4.31 -15.13
C THR A 126 4.02 3.42 -16.34
N PRO A 127 2.88 3.62 -17.02
CA PRO A 127 2.56 2.86 -18.23
C PRO A 127 3.44 3.26 -19.41
N GLU A 128 3.68 2.29 -20.29
CA GLU A 128 4.40 2.48 -21.56
C GLU A 128 3.53 2.02 -22.74
N PRO A 129 3.15 2.89 -23.68
CA PRO A 129 3.45 4.32 -23.75
C PRO A 129 2.70 5.13 -22.70
N CYS A 130 3.30 6.25 -22.25
CA CYS A 130 2.71 7.11 -21.24
C CYS A 130 1.68 8.07 -21.88
N ASN A 131 0.42 7.98 -21.45
CA ASN A 131 -0.64 8.95 -21.75
C ASN A 131 -1.17 9.57 -20.45
N TRP A 132 -0.88 10.84 -20.21
CA TRP A 132 -1.22 11.54 -18.99
C TRP A 132 -2.73 11.77 -18.78
N ASP A 133 -3.56 11.63 -19.82
CA ASP A 133 -5.02 11.77 -19.73
C ASP A 133 -5.64 10.77 -18.73
N TYR A 134 -4.97 9.63 -18.50
CA TYR A 134 -5.42 8.60 -17.56
C TYR A 134 -4.93 8.82 -16.13
N LEU A 135 -4.07 9.82 -15.88
CA LEU A 135 -3.66 10.18 -14.51
C LEU A 135 -4.75 11.05 -13.87
N THR A 136 -5.84 10.43 -13.49
CA THR A 136 -6.96 11.09 -12.79
C THR A 136 -7.12 10.54 -11.38
N VAL A 137 -7.77 11.32 -10.51
CA VAL A 137 -8.13 10.85 -9.17
C VAL A 137 -9.06 9.64 -9.27
N ALA A 138 -10.08 9.70 -10.14
CA ALA A 138 -11.04 8.61 -10.31
C ALA A 138 -10.34 7.30 -10.68
N ASN A 139 -9.50 7.30 -11.72
CA ASN A 139 -8.76 6.11 -12.14
C ASN A 139 -7.81 5.60 -11.06
N SER A 140 -7.22 6.50 -10.26
CA SER A 140 -6.37 6.10 -9.13
C SER A 140 -7.18 5.42 -8.03
N MET A 141 -8.41 5.86 -7.77
CA MET A 141 -9.27 5.21 -6.77
C MET A 141 -9.70 3.80 -7.24
N GLU A 142 -9.94 3.61 -8.52
CA GLU A 142 -10.19 2.29 -9.11
C GLU A 142 -8.99 1.34 -8.93
N ASP A 143 -7.76 1.83 -9.04
CA ASP A 143 -6.57 1.02 -8.77
C ASP A 143 -6.57 0.46 -7.34
N TYR A 144 -6.81 1.34 -6.35
CA TYR A 144 -6.89 0.91 -4.95
C TYR A 144 -8.05 -0.07 -4.73
N HIS A 145 -9.21 0.20 -5.35
CA HIS A 145 -10.38 -0.68 -5.26
C HIS A 145 -10.08 -2.08 -5.81
N ASN A 146 -9.46 -2.17 -6.98
CA ASN A 146 -9.05 -3.45 -7.58
C ASN A 146 -8.08 -4.21 -6.66
N ILE A 147 -7.08 -3.54 -6.08
CA ILE A 147 -6.14 -4.16 -5.15
C ILE A 147 -6.87 -4.64 -3.90
N ILE A 148 -7.61 -3.77 -3.23
CA ILE A 148 -8.28 -4.09 -1.96
C ILE A 148 -9.26 -5.25 -2.14
N THR A 149 -10.11 -5.19 -3.15
CA THR A 149 -11.10 -6.24 -3.42
C THR A 149 -10.48 -7.57 -3.82
N SER A 150 -9.31 -7.55 -4.48
CA SER A 150 -8.55 -8.76 -4.81
C SER A 150 -7.96 -9.46 -3.59
N PHE A 151 -7.58 -8.70 -2.55
CA PHE A 151 -6.98 -9.26 -1.33
C PHE A 151 -8.00 -9.55 -0.22
N LYS A 152 -9.13 -8.85 -0.17
CA LYS A 152 -10.17 -9.04 0.86
C LYS A 152 -10.63 -10.48 1.08
N PRO A 153 -10.77 -11.34 0.06
CA PRO A 153 -11.19 -12.73 0.28
C PRO A 153 -10.23 -13.56 1.16
N PHE A 154 -8.99 -13.13 1.29
CA PHE A 154 -7.96 -13.83 2.06
C PHE A 154 -7.74 -13.24 3.46
N TYR A 155 -8.15 -11.99 3.70
CA TYR A 155 -7.90 -11.26 4.95
C TYR A 155 -9.21 -10.77 5.55
N ASN A 156 -9.77 -11.55 6.48
CA ASN A 156 -11.11 -11.34 7.04
C ASN A 156 -11.16 -10.36 8.23
N ALA A 157 -10.01 -9.86 8.69
CA ALA A 157 -9.96 -8.90 9.80
C ALA A 157 -10.26 -7.47 9.32
N LYS A 158 -10.13 -6.49 10.22
CA LYS A 158 -10.39 -5.07 9.92
C LYS A 158 -9.39 -4.47 8.94
N TRP A 159 -9.88 -3.57 8.09
CA TRP A 159 -9.09 -2.87 7.08
C TRP A 159 -9.03 -1.38 7.37
N ALA A 160 -7.81 -0.85 7.35
CA ALA A 160 -7.56 0.58 7.51
C ALA A 160 -6.81 1.13 6.30
N SER A 161 -6.99 2.41 5.97
CA SER A 161 -6.08 3.13 5.08
C SER A 161 -5.30 4.19 5.84
N THR A 162 -4.10 4.48 5.37
CA THR A 162 -3.26 5.57 5.87
C THR A 162 -2.41 6.14 4.74
N GLY A 163 -1.93 7.36 4.91
CA GLY A 163 -1.00 8.00 3.98
C GLY A 163 -0.64 9.38 4.47
N ILE A 164 0.46 9.92 3.99
CA ILE A 164 1.01 11.21 4.42
C ILE A 164 0.95 12.20 3.26
N SER A 165 0.59 13.46 3.53
CA SER A 165 0.54 14.55 2.54
C SER A 165 -0.39 14.18 1.38
N LYS A 166 0.07 14.14 0.13
CA LYS A 166 -0.73 13.66 -1.02
C LYS A 166 -1.26 12.23 -0.79
N GLY A 167 -0.50 11.35 -0.12
CA GLY A 167 -0.99 10.03 0.30
C GLY A 167 -2.16 10.14 1.30
N GLY A 168 -2.12 11.12 2.22
CA GLY A 168 -3.23 11.45 3.10
C GLY A 168 -4.47 11.90 2.32
N SER A 169 -4.29 12.77 1.33
CA SER A 169 -5.38 13.16 0.41
C SER A 169 -5.94 11.96 -0.35
N THR A 170 -5.06 11.06 -0.83
CA THR A 170 -5.47 9.82 -1.50
C THR A 170 -6.33 8.95 -0.59
N SER A 171 -5.96 8.81 0.70
CA SER A 171 -6.76 8.07 1.69
C SER A 171 -8.16 8.69 1.89
N ILE A 172 -8.25 10.01 1.93
CA ILE A 172 -9.54 10.74 2.02
C ILE A 172 -10.38 10.51 0.77
N PHE A 173 -9.80 10.67 -0.42
CA PHE A 173 -10.50 10.46 -1.68
C PHE A 173 -10.96 9.02 -1.82
N TYR A 174 -10.11 8.06 -1.48
CA TYR A 174 -10.48 6.65 -1.53
C TYR A 174 -11.69 6.36 -0.64
N ARG A 175 -11.70 6.87 0.59
CA ARG A 175 -12.84 6.73 1.49
C ARG A 175 -14.13 7.36 0.94
N ALA A 176 -14.03 8.45 0.20
CA ALA A 176 -15.19 9.10 -0.43
C ALA A 176 -15.72 8.30 -1.63
N TYR A 177 -14.85 7.67 -2.42
CA TYR A 177 -15.24 6.87 -3.58
C TYR A 177 -15.76 5.48 -3.19
N TYR A 178 -15.11 4.83 -2.21
CA TYR A 178 -15.38 3.46 -1.78
C TYR A 178 -15.54 3.36 -0.26
N PRO A 179 -16.64 3.91 0.29
CA PRO A 179 -16.84 4.01 1.74
C PRO A 179 -16.90 2.66 2.46
N GLU A 180 -17.34 1.59 1.75
CA GLU A 180 -17.54 0.26 2.34
C GLU A 180 -16.29 -0.64 2.27
N ASP A 181 -15.24 -0.23 1.56
CA ASP A 181 -14.05 -1.05 1.38
C ASP A 181 -13.16 -1.12 2.62
N LEU A 182 -13.23 -0.10 3.46
CA LEU A 182 -12.39 0.05 4.63
C LEU A 182 -13.23 0.33 5.88
N ASP A 183 -12.79 -0.18 7.02
CA ASP A 183 -13.42 0.13 8.31
C ASP A 183 -13.06 1.54 8.80
N VAL A 184 -11.80 1.96 8.58
CA VAL A 184 -11.30 3.26 9.04
C VAL A 184 -10.27 3.83 8.07
N SER A 185 -10.19 5.17 8.01
CA SER A 185 -9.12 5.89 7.30
C SER A 185 -8.41 6.84 8.26
N VAL A 186 -7.09 6.80 8.27
CA VAL A 186 -6.22 7.60 9.14
C VAL A 186 -5.25 8.41 8.27
N PRO A 187 -5.74 9.49 7.64
CA PRO A 187 -4.90 10.35 6.81
C PRO A 187 -4.03 11.27 7.67
N TYR A 188 -2.73 11.32 7.39
CA TYR A 188 -1.80 12.25 8.02
C TYR A 188 -1.58 13.46 7.10
N VAL A 189 -1.83 14.65 7.64
CA VAL A 189 -1.60 15.95 6.96
C VAL A 189 -2.02 15.98 5.48
N GLY A 190 -3.17 15.36 5.19
CA GLY A 190 -3.72 15.28 3.82
C GLY A 190 -4.28 16.62 3.36
N PRO A 191 -3.66 17.32 2.41
CA PRO A 191 -4.18 18.59 1.92
C PRO A 191 -5.43 18.38 1.06
N LEU A 192 -6.45 19.20 1.28
CA LEU A 192 -7.65 19.27 0.45
C LEU A 192 -7.71 20.68 -0.17
N SER A 193 -7.12 20.84 -1.33
CA SER A 193 -7.13 22.11 -2.08
C SER A 193 -8.33 22.16 -3.02
N GLY A 194 -9.06 23.27 -2.98
CA GLY A 194 -10.23 23.48 -3.84
C GLY A 194 -9.89 23.95 -5.25
N ALA A 195 -8.67 24.45 -5.45
CA ALA A 195 -8.14 24.94 -6.72
C ALA A 195 -6.61 24.98 -6.66
N VAL A 196 -5.97 25.29 -7.79
CA VAL A 196 -4.53 25.56 -7.86
C VAL A 196 -4.18 26.77 -6.99
N GLU A 197 -4.95 27.84 -7.13
CA GLU A 197 -4.91 29.01 -6.26
C GLU A 197 -6.01 28.88 -5.20
N ASP A 198 -5.64 28.35 -4.04
CA ASP A 198 -6.57 28.18 -2.91
C ASP A 198 -6.46 29.36 -1.96
N GLY A 199 -7.37 30.35 -2.09
CA GLY A 199 -7.36 31.61 -1.34
C GLY A 199 -7.35 31.50 0.19
N ARG A 200 -7.46 30.30 0.76
CA ARG A 200 -7.28 30.06 2.18
C ARG A 200 -5.83 30.19 2.62
N HIS A 201 -4.88 29.92 1.71
CA HIS A 201 -3.45 30.03 2.00
C HIS A 201 -3.03 31.49 2.14
N GLU A 202 -3.45 32.38 1.25
CA GLU A 202 -3.13 33.80 1.26
C GLU A 202 -3.60 34.46 2.55
N SER A 203 -4.84 34.24 2.96
CA SER A 203 -5.38 34.81 4.19
C SER A 203 -4.74 34.24 5.46
N PHE A 204 -4.11 33.06 5.41
CA PHE A 204 -3.28 32.55 6.49
C PHE A 204 -1.91 33.25 6.51
N LEU A 205 -1.26 33.36 5.36
CA LEU A 205 0.07 33.99 5.22
C LEU A 205 0.05 35.47 5.62
N GLU A 206 -1.05 36.18 5.36
CA GLU A 206 -1.25 37.58 5.78
C GLU A 206 -1.26 37.78 7.31
N ARG A 207 -1.52 36.73 8.08
CA ARG A 207 -1.73 36.81 9.55
C ARG A 207 -0.73 35.99 10.37
N VAL A 208 0.01 35.06 9.75
CA VAL A 208 0.96 34.20 10.47
C VAL A 208 2.20 34.98 10.88
N GLY A 209 2.68 34.74 12.09
CA GLY A 209 3.86 35.42 12.61
C GLY A 209 3.69 36.93 12.87
N THR A 210 4.78 37.63 13.05
CA THR A 210 4.83 39.09 13.19
C THR A 210 4.87 39.79 11.84
N LYS A 211 4.58 41.10 11.82
CA LYS A 211 4.70 41.88 10.57
C LYS A 211 6.13 41.86 10.02
N ALA A 212 7.14 41.93 10.88
CA ALA A 212 8.55 41.91 10.44
C ALA A 212 9.01 40.56 9.86
N GLU A 213 8.30 39.47 10.15
CA GLU A 213 8.56 38.15 9.55
C GLU A 213 7.85 37.96 8.21
N ARG A 214 6.82 38.78 7.92
CA ARG A 214 6.09 38.72 6.65
C ARG A 214 6.61 39.67 5.57
N ASP A 215 7.24 40.77 5.97
CA ASP A 215 7.84 41.80 5.09
C ASP A 215 9.28 41.40 4.67
#